data_e2822f96ab73a5e138c5ec71f45b1e21
#
_entry.id   e2822f96ab73a5e138c5ec71f45b1e21
#
_cell.length_a   1.000
_cell.length_b   1.000
_cell.length_c   1.000
_cell.angle_alpha   90.00
_cell.angle_beta   90.00
_cell.angle_gamma   90.00
#
_symmetry.space_group_name_H-M   'P 1'
#
loop_
_entity.id
_entity.type
_entity.pdbx_description
1 polymer ?
#
loop_
_entity_poly.entity_id
_entity_poly.type
_entity_poly.pdbx_seq_one_letter_code
_entity_poly.pdbx_strand_id
1 'polypeptide(L)'
;MGKSIILFLIIFLLSGTCCKSFKSEKKSSLTGKPDSEKDYYLDANHGNDKNPGTEKKPIRTIRELNFRLHKNVSDIYFAGGQIFDGTLVLNGFIGAKTSPVRITSWGDDRAIINGGKSEAIRIENCQNLWISNLDIKGNGRKSGNLSNGLSMKHSRNSLVEQVKAEGFQKSGVDLYDCKEIDVKKVLATDNGFCGINVMGSARNLSGKIMIQDCRAENNPGDPTNLENHSGNGILVGVSDSVTIDHCSATNNGWDMPRQGNGPVGIWTWESDHIMIQYCISYRNKTSRNANDGGGFDLDGGVTNSVIQYCLSYENQGAGYGLFQYSGASDWSNNTVRYCVSINDAQTTEGAGSIFIWNGSDDSNQLTNCMIYNNVIYNSASCLICFENSSEHKNFTFCNNIFLGSGQPITGIYKGSSFLGNDWWNTGGEIKFMKFASLAKWAKETGEEMLKGQFVGIQKDPRFKGPLVTDITDPYQLDKLYGYTLQPDSPLKNKGLDLKSIFGIDLPLNDFYGNSVPQGDATEPGIHEIK
;
A
#
# COMPACT_ATOMS: atom_id res chain seq x y z
N MET A 1 -23.76 -35.38 -33.42
CA MET A 1 -22.30 -35.57 -33.16
C MET A 1 -21.95 -34.78 -31.93
N GLY A 2 -21.85 -35.47 -30.81
CA GLY A 2 -21.63 -34.88 -29.52
C GLY A 2 -20.15 -34.53 -29.27
N LYS A 3 -19.91 -33.51 -28.45
CA LYS A 3 -18.65 -33.35 -27.73
C LYS A 3 -18.96 -33.03 -26.25
N SER A 4 -18.53 -33.94 -25.44
CA SER A 4 -18.65 -33.92 -23.98
C SER A 4 -17.84 -32.79 -23.36
N ILE A 5 -18.43 -32.07 -22.42
CA ILE A 5 -17.79 -31.13 -21.51
C ILE A 5 -17.46 -31.91 -20.24
N ILE A 6 -16.18 -31.99 -19.91
CA ILE A 6 -15.68 -32.56 -18.65
C ILE A 6 -15.67 -31.44 -17.61
N LEU A 7 -16.51 -31.61 -16.58
CA LEU A 7 -16.63 -30.74 -15.41
C LEU A 7 -15.59 -31.18 -14.37
N PHE A 8 -14.62 -30.34 -14.04
CA PHE A 8 -13.73 -30.57 -12.90
C PHE A 8 -14.35 -29.95 -11.64
N LEU A 9 -14.80 -30.80 -10.76
CA LEU A 9 -15.30 -30.46 -9.43
C LEU A 9 -14.09 -30.42 -8.48
N ILE A 10 -13.73 -29.25 -7.95
CA ILE A 10 -12.75 -29.10 -6.86
C ILE A 10 -13.52 -28.96 -5.56
N ILE A 11 -13.44 -29.98 -4.71
CA ILE A 11 -13.99 -30.02 -3.37
C ILE A 11 -13.02 -29.31 -2.42
N PHE A 12 -13.44 -28.20 -1.82
CA PHE A 12 -12.76 -27.60 -0.67
C PHE A 12 -13.30 -28.23 0.62
N LEU A 13 -12.45 -28.98 1.30
CA LEU A 13 -12.69 -29.42 2.67
C LEU A 13 -12.20 -28.33 3.64
N LEU A 14 -13.15 -27.75 4.37
CA LEU A 14 -12.91 -26.94 5.57
C LEU A 14 -12.45 -27.85 6.71
N SER A 15 -11.27 -27.58 7.27
CA SER A 15 -10.93 -28.06 8.60
C SER A 15 -10.37 -26.89 9.42
N GLY A 16 -11.19 -26.44 10.39
CA GLY A 16 -10.72 -25.56 11.45
C GLY A 16 -9.83 -26.30 12.41
N THR A 17 -8.74 -25.69 12.84
CA THR A 17 -8.03 -26.09 14.08
C THR A 17 -7.20 -24.93 14.65
N CYS A 18 -7.61 -24.45 15.77
CA CYS A 18 -6.93 -24.31 17.05
C CYS A 18 -5.43 -23.95 17.06
N CYS A 19 -5.14 -22.80 17.63
CA CYS A 19 -3.83 -22.35 18.10
C CYS A 19 -3.10 -23.43 18.90
N LYS A 20 -1.93 -23.88 18.43
CA LYS A 20 -0.95 -24.61 19.26
C LYS A 20 0.41 -23.93 19.15
N SER A 21 0.98 -23.69 20.33
CA SER A 21 2.32 -23.20 20.56
C SER A 21 3.39 -23.95 19.74
N PHE A 22 4.21 -23.21 19.00
CA PHE A 22 5.39 -23.78 18.32
C PHE A 22 6.44 -24.17 19.36
N LYS A 23 6.58 -25.47 19.60
CA LYS A 23 7.80 -26.06 20.15
C LYS A 23 8.76 -26.31 18.99
N SER A 24 10.06 -25.99 19.21
CA SER A 24 11.13 -26.22 18.26
C SER A 24 11.16 -27.69 17.79
N GLU A 25 10.90 -27.91 16.51
CA GLU A 25 11.11 -29.22 15.91
C GLU A 25 12.60 -29.43 15.59
N LYS A 26 13.10 -30.56 16.06
CA LYS A 26 14.43 -31.07 15.74
C LYS A 26 14.58 -31.28 14.23
N LYS A 27 15.71 -30.83 13.68
CA LYS A 27 16.16 -31.07 12.31
C LYS A 27 15.89 -32.51 11.86
N SER A 28 14.98 -32.69 10.93
CA SER A 28 14.97 -33.90 10.10
C SER A 28 16.00 -33.70 8.98
N SER A 29 16.96 -34.60 8.89
CA SER A 29 17.97 -34.68 7.83
C SER A 29 17.29 -34.95 6.49
N LEU A 30 17.10 -33.90 5.67
CA LEU A 30 16.83 -34.06 4.24
C LEU A 30 18.15 -34.28 3.53
N THR A 31 18.37 -35.51 3.13
CA THR A 31 19.48 -35.97 2.28
C THR A 31 19.35 -35.38 0.89
N GLY A 32 20.41 -34.74 0.39
CA GLY A 32 20.59 -34.47 -1.03
C GLY A 32 20.95 -33.04 -1.42
N LYS A 33 21.95 -32.40 -0.77
CA LYS A 33 22.67 -31.29 -1.37
C LYS A 33 23.82 -31.79 -2.22
N PRO A 34 24.09 -31.21 -3.41
CA PRO A 34 25.31 -31.56 -4.15
C PRO A 34 26.55 -31.21 -3.32
N ASP A 35 27.60 -32.06 -3.37
CA ASP A 35 28.83 -31.95 -2.57
C ASP A 35 29.68 -30.68 -2.75
N SER A 36 29.16 -29.62 -3.44
CA SER A 36 29.89 -28.39 -3.77
C SER A 36 29.33 -27.10 -3.16
N GLU A 37 28.19 -27.14 -2.48
CA GLU A 37 27.60 -25.94 -1.89
C GLU A 37 28.06 -25.72 -0.45
N LYS A 38 28.58 -24.53 -0.13
CA LYS A 38 29.17 -24.20 1.16
C LYS A 38 28.37 -23.15 1.90
N ASP A 39 27.95 -23.48 3.12
CA ASP A 39 27.40 -22.49 4.06
C ASP A 39 28.51 -21.61 4.64
N TYR A 40 28.22 -20.33 4.87
CA TYR A 40 29.11 -19.41 5.57
C TYR A 40 28.48 -18.91 6.87
N TYR A 41 29.24 -19.02 7.95
CA TYR A 41 28.90 -18.50 9.26
C TYR A 41 29.80 -17.30 9.61
N LEU A 42 29.21 -16.23 10.07
CA LEU A 42 29.91 -15.02 10.53
C LEU A 42 29.67 -14.81 12.02
N ASP A 43 30.74 -14.48 12.74
CA ASP A 43 30.70 -14.06 14.14
C ASP A 43 31.65 -12.87 14.31
N ALA A 44 31.09 -11.67 14.53
CA ALA A 44 31.87 -10.44 14.64
C ALA A 44 32.74 -10.39 15.88
N ASN A 45 32.34 -11.08 16.95
CA ASN A 45 33.03 -11.07 18.24
C ASN A 45 34.13 -12.15 18.33
N HIS A 46 33.83 -13.39 17.93
CA HIS A 46 34.70 -14.55 18.11
C HIS A 46 35.22 -15.15 16.79
N GLY A 47 34.71 -14.70 15.64
CA GLY A 47 35.16 -15.15 14.33
C GLY A 47 36.57 -14.65 13.98
N ASN A 48 37.17 -15.28 12.98
CA ASN A 48 38.45 -14.88 12.43
C ASN A 48 38.45 -15.08 10.91
N ASP A 49 38.87 -14.07 10.17
CA ASP A 49 38.88 -14.09 8.71
C ASP A 49 39.81 -15.15 8.09
N LYS A 50 40.70 -15.74 8.88
CA LYS A 50 41.49 -16.90 8.48
C LYS A 50 40.74 -18.23 8.63
N ASN A 51 39.59 -18.24 9.32
CA ASN A 51 38.79 -19.44 9.52
C ASN A 51 38.09 -19.88 8.21
N PRO A 52 37.69 -21.14 8.11
CA PRO A 52 37.00 -21.66 6.90
C PRO A 52 35.57 -21.12 6.71
N GLY A 53 34.95 -20.50 7.71
CA GLY A 53 33.57 -19.99 7.65
C GLY A 53 32.50 -21.01 8.02
N THR A 54 32.88 -22.11 8.71
CA THR A 54 31.91 -23.07 9.27
C THR A 54 31.34 -22.57 10.60
N GLU A 55 30.23 -23.16 11.07
CA GLU A 55 29.62 -22.83 12.36
C GLU A 55 30.61 -22.86 13.53
N LYS A 56 31.49 -23.87 13.57
CA LYS A 56 32.51 -24.02 14.62
C LYS A 56 33.71 -23.10 14.45
N LYS A 57 33.97 -22.63 13.23
CA LYS A 57 35.09 -21.74 12.89
C LYS A 57 34.58 -20.65 11.93
N PRO A 58 33.76 -19.69 12.44
CA PRO A 58 33.18 -18.63 11.63
C PRO A 58 34.23 -17.63 11.17
N ILE A 59 33.98 -16.98 10.05
CA ILE A 59 34.70 -15.77 9.62
C ILE A 59 34.17 -14.57 10.40
N ARG A 60 34.93 -13.46 10.39
CA ARG A 60 34.60 -12.29 11.21
C ARG A 60 33.87 -11.19 10.46
N THR A 61 34.28 -10.91 9.23
CA THR A 61 33.87 -9.68 8.54
C THR A 61 33.08 -9.93 7.25
N ILE A 62 32.17 -9.02 6.93
CA ILE A 62 31.49 -8.99 5.62
C ILE A 62 32.49 -8.80 4.48
N ARG A 63 33.57 -8.03 4.69
CA ARG A 63 34.63 -7.87 3.69
C ARG A 63 35.23 -9.21 3.28
N GLU A 64 35.57 -10.05 4.23
CA GLU A 64 36.11 -11.38 3.97
C GLU A 64 35.07 -12.30 3.34
N LEU A 65 33.81 -12.23 3.79
CA LEU A 65 32.72 -12.95 3.16
C LEU A 65 32.62 -12.58 1.68
N ASN A 66 32.51 -11.30 1.35
CA ASN A 66 32.42 -10.83 -0.04
C ASN A 66 33.57 -11.30 -0.92
N PHE A 67 34.81 -11.35 -0.37
CA PHE A 67 35.97 -11.88 -1.08
C PHE A 67 35.83 -13.39 -1.40
N ARG A 68 35.17 -14.15 -0.51
CA ARG A 68 34.99 -15.62 -0.68
C ARG A 68 33.72 -15.98 -1.42
N LEU A 69 32.76 -15.06 -1.54
CA LEU A 69 31.49 -15.34 -2.20
C LEU A 69 31.70 -15.63 -3.70
N HIS A 70 31.37 -16.85 -4.07
CA HIS A 70 31.30 -17.32 -5.44
C HIS A 70 29.89 -17.84 -5.72
N LYS A 71 29.53 -18.06 -6.98
CA LYS A 71 28.16 -18.41 -7.41
C LYS A 71 27.57 -19.69 -6.80
N ASN A 72 28.36 -20.51 -6.11
CA ASN A 72 27.96 -21.79 -5.52
C ASN A 72 27.93 -21.72 -3.98
N VAL A 73 27.29 -20.72 -3.40
CA VAL A 73 27.08 -20.62 -1.95
C VAL A 73 25.68 -21.12 -1.64
N SER A 74 25.54 -21.88 -0.56
CA SER A 74 24.25 -22.32 -0.04
C SER A 74 23.59 -21.26 0.81
N ASP A 75 24.09 -21.07 2.01
CA ASP A 75 23.47 -20.19 2.97
C ASP A 75 24.52 -19.31 3.67
N ILE A 76 24.07 -18.13 4.11
CA ILE A 76 24.88 -17.15 4.84
C ILE A 76 24.21 -16.88 6.18
N TYR A 77 24.93 -17.11 7.26
CA TYR A 77 24.44 -16.99 8.62
C TYR A 77 25.24 -15.96 9.41
N PHE A 78 24.58 -14.94 9.92
CA PHE A 78 25.15 -13.91 10.79
C PHE A 78 24.82 -14.21 12.25
N ALA A 79 25.78 -14.18 13.16
CA ALA A 79 25.52 -14.39 14.59
C ALA A 79 24.56 -13.32 15.13
N GLY A 80 23.46 -13.76 15.72
CA GLY A 80 22.42 -12.88 16.28
C GLY A 80 22.94 -11.96 17.38
N GLY A 81 22.34 -10.79 17.53
CA GLY A 81 22.72 -9.77 18.50
C GLY A 81 24.05 -9.06 18.21
N GLN A 82 24.71 -9.34 17.10
CA GLN A 82 26.00 -8.75 16.75
C GLN A 82 25.88 -7.77 15.57
N ILE A 83 26.85 -6.84 15.49
CA ILE A 83 26.93 -5.83 14.44
C ILE A 83 28.03 -6.20 13.46
N PHE A 84 27.67 -6.20 12.19
CA PHE A 84 28.58 -6.47 11.09
C PHE A 84 28.68 -5.24 10.19
N ASP A 85 29.86 -4.60 10.19
CA ASP A 85 30.10 -3.40 9.40
C ASP A 85 30.42 -3.73 7.93
N GLY A 86 29.82 -2.95 7.03
CA GLY A 86 30.06 -3.01 5.59
C GLY A 86 28.82 -3.46 4.79
N THR A 87 28.94 -3.45 3.48
CA THR A 87 27.90 -3.87 2.53
C THR A 87 28.07 -5.33 2.17
N LEU A 88 27.04 -6.14 2.40
CA LEU A 88 26.94 -7.49 1.82
C LEU A 88 26.61 -7.36 0.33
N VAL A 89 27.42 -7.96 -0.55
CA VAL A 89 27.24 -7.88 -2.00
C VAL A 89 26.96 -9.26 -2.58
N LEU A 90 25.81 -9.42 -3.21
CA LEU A 90 25.39 -10.62 -3.92
C LEU A 90 25.18 -10.27 -5.40
N ASN A 91 25.94 -10.87 -6.30
CA ASN A 91 25.79 -10.65 -7.73
C ASN A 91 25.81 -11.96 -8.52
N GLY A 92 24.71 -12.20 -9.25
CA GLY A 92 24.59 -13.38 -10.12
C GLY A 92 24.37 -14.70 -9.37
N PHE A 93 23.88 -14.65 -8.13
CA PHE A 93 23.56 -15.86 -7.35
C PHE A 93 22.24 -16.48 -7.83
N ILE A 94 22.23 -17.78 -8.00
CA ILE A 94 21.05 -18.52 -8.44
C ILE A 94 20.87 -19.73 -7.51
N GLY A 95 20.00 -19.57 -6.52
CA GLY A 95 19.52 -20.69 -5.72
C GLY A 95 18.57 -21.59 -6.50
N ALA A 96 18.30 -22.78 -5.99
CA ALA A 96 17.23 -23.62 -6.53
C ALA A 96 15.87 -23.13 -5.99
N LYS A 97 14.82 -23.24 -6.79
CA LYS A 97 13.47 -22.85 -6.34
C LYS A 97 13.01 -23.59 -5.08
N THR A 98 13.40 -24.85 -4.94
CA THR A 98 13.10 -25.71 -3.78
C THR A 98 14.12 -25.58 -2.65
N SER A 99 15.26 -24.91 -2.87
CA SER A 99 16.32 -24.65 -1.90
C SER A 99 16.95 -23.28 -2.22
N PRO A 100 16.26 -22.17 -1.85
CA PRO A 100 16.79 -20.83 -2.08
C PRO A 100 18.05 -20.61 -1.24
N VAL A 101 18.92 -19.72 -1.70
CA VAL A 101 20.07 -19.25 -0.89
C VAL A 101 19.54 -18.38 0.23
N ARG A 102 19.79 -18.78 1.48
CA ARG A 102 19.32 -18.06 2.66
C ARG A 102 20.38 -17.10 3.19
N ILE A 103 19.97 -15.91 3.51
CA ILE A 103 20.77 -14.88 4.18
C ILE A 103 20.01 -14.52 5.46
N THR A 104 20.51 -14.94 6.62
CA THR A 104 19.73 -14.84 7.86
C THR A 104 20.63 -14.77 9.11
N SER A 105 20.03 -14.45 10.24
CA SER A 105 20.70 -14.59 11.53
C SER A 105 20.67 -16.04 12.02
N TRP A 106 21.64 -16.40 12.84
CA TRP A 106 21.66 -17.64 13.62
C TRP A 106 21.82 -17.34 15.11
N GLY A 107 21.26 -18.18 15.98
CA GLY A 107 21.10 -17.90 17.40
C GLY A 107 19.77 -17.20 17.72
N ASP A 108 19.67 -16.59 18.89
CA ASP A 108 18.38 -16.17 19.44
C ASP A 108 17.92 -14.76 18.97
N ASP A 109 18.85 -13.86 18.63
CA ASP A 109 18.58 -12.48 18.25
C ASP A 109 18.80 -12.22 16.76
N ARG A 110 18.45 -11.01 16.31
CA ARG A 110 18.76 -10.55 14.95
C ARG A 110 20.15 -9.97 14.86
N ALA A 111 20.89 -10.33 13.84
CA ALA A 111 22.13 -9.66 13.47
C ALA A 111 21.83 -8.31 12.83
N ILE A 112 22.73 -7.34 13.05
CA ILE A 112 22.66 -6.00 12.47
C ILE A 112 23.72 -5.89 11.39
N ILE A 113 23.30 -5.66 10.13
CA ILE A 113 24.23 -5.29 9.06
C ILE A 113 24.28 -3.77 8.99
N ASN A 114 25.41 -3.20 9.38
CA ASN A 114 25.63 -1.76 9.41
C ASN A 114 26.30 -1.29 8.11
N GLY A 115 25.49 -0.76 7.19
CA GLY A 115 25.97 -0.19 5.93
C GLY A 115 26.72 1.15 6.10
N GLY A 116 26.56 1.81 7.25
CA GLY A 116 27.19 3.10 7.51
C GLY A 116 26.77 4.17 6.51
N LYS A 117 27.69 4.61 5.65
CA LYS A 117 27.44 5.60 4.59
C LYS A 117 26.91 4.98 3.29
N SER A 118 26.91 3.66 3.18
CA SER A 118 26.56 2.88 1.99
C SER A 118 25.31 2.02 2.23
N GLU A 119 24.96 1.17 1.26
CA GLU A 119 23.96 0.13 1.45
C GLU A 119 24.43 -0.88 2.51
N ALA A 120 23.47 -1.49 3.20
CA ALA A 120 23.76 -2.65 4.03
C ALA A 120 23.80 -3.93 3.20
N ILE A 121 22.84 -4.09 2.27
CA ILE A 121 22.75 -5.28 1.38
C ILE A 121 22.54 -4.79 -0.05
N ARG A 122 23.40 -5.25 -0.96
CA ARG A 122 23.28 -5.04 -2.41
C ARG A 122 23.13 -6.36 -3.12
N ILE A 123 22.07 -6.50 -3.90
CA ILE A 123 21.70 -7.70 -4.65
C ILE A 123 21.50 -7.34 -6.10
N GLU A 124 22.21 -7.99 -7.02
CA GLU A 124 22.09 -7.76 -8.44
C GLU A 124 22.06 -9.06 -9.24
N ASN A 125 21.16 -9.16 -10.22
CA ASN A 125 21.07 -10.31 -11.14
C ASN A 125 20.89 -11.66 -10.42
N CYS A 126 20.18 -11.68 -9.30
CA CYS A 126 20.03 -12.87 -8.47
C CYS A 126 18.66 -13.54 -8.62
N GLN A 127 18.58 -14.82 -8.24
CA GLN A 127 17.33 -15.57 -8.28
C GLN A 127 17.26 -16.54 -7.10
N ASN A 128 16.03 -16.74 -6.58
CA ASN A 128 15.74 -17.67 -5.51
C ASN A 128 16.60 -17.41 -4.27
N LEU A 129 16.54 -16.16 -3.78
CA LEU A 129 17.13 -15.75 -2.51
C LEU A 129 16.06 -15.67 -1.43
N TRP A 130 16.45 -15.94 -0.20
CA TRP A 130 15.63 -15.70 0.98
C TRP A 130 16.43 -14.88 2.01
N ILE A 131 16.16 -13.59 2.08
CA ILE A 131 16.74 -12.66 3.04
C ILE A 131 15.78 -12.55 4.21
N SER A 132 16.20 -12.94 5.42
CA SER A 132 15.27 -12.96 6.55
C SER A 132 15.93 -12.71 7.90
N ASN A 133 15.11 -12.26 8.85
CA ASN A 133 15.50 -12.15 10.26
C ASN A 133 16.80 -11.34 10.48
N LEU A 134 16.86 -10.16 9.86
CA LEU A 134 18.01 -9.25 9.90
C LEU A 134 17.55 -7.82 10.21
N ASP A 135 18.36 -7.09 10.94
CA ASP A 135 18.26 -5.64 11.02
C ASP A 135 19.34 -5.00 10.14
N ILE A 136 18.97 -4.02 9.35
CA ILE A 136 19.90 -3.28 8.49
C ILE A 136 19.87 -1.80 8.87
N LYS A 137 21.06 -1.20 8.99
CA LYS A 137 21.21 0.13 9.53
C LYS A 137 22.16 0.99 8.72
N GLY A 138 21.75 2.25 8.46
CA GLY A 138 22.60 3.31 7.95
C GLY A 138 23.02 4.28 9.07
N ASN A 139 23.96 5.18 8.78
CA ASN A 139 24.38 6.22 9.73
C ASN A 139 23.32 7.30 10.00
N GLY A 140 22.20 7.26 9.29
CA GLY A 140 21.17 8.29 9.33
C GLY A 140 21.18 9.18 8.08
N ARG A 141 19.99 9.54 7.60
CA ARG A 141 19.76 10.33 6.39
C ARG A 141 20.44 11.72 6.37
N LYS A 142 20.71 12.30 7.54
CA LYS A 142 21.45 13.57 7.73
C LYS A 142 22.85 13.38 8.28
N SER A 143 23.28 12.15 8.49
CA SER A 143 24.56 11.81 9.12
C SER A 143 25.51 11.06 8.18
N GLY A 144 25.36 11.29 6.88
CA GLY A 144 26.30 10.87 5.84
C GLY A 144 25.98 9.56 5.15
N ASN A 145 24.85 8.90 5.43
CA ASN A 145 24.37 7.84 4.54
C ASN A 145 23.83 8.47 3.25
N LEU A 146 24.13 7.87 2.08
CA LEU A 146 23.73 8.38 0.76
C LEU A 146 22.99 7.33 -0.08
N SER A 147 22.60 6.21 0.54
CA SER A 147 22.21 4.99 -0.18
C SER A 147 20.87 4.43 0.31
N ASN A 148 20.41 3.37 -0.35
CA ASN A 148 19.35 2.50 0.13
C ASN A 148 19.85 1.55 1.22
N GLY A 149 18.94 0.94 1.98
CA GLY A 149 19.27 -0.09 2.96
C GLY A 149 19.54 -1.45 2.31
N LEU A 150 18.49 -2.09 1.83
CA LEU A 150 18.55 -3.24 0.94
C LEU A 150 18.24 -2.77 -0.47
N SER A 151 19.18 -2.89 -1.38
CA SER A 151 19.00 -2.63 -2.80
C SER A 151 19.01 -3.94 -3.57
N MET A 152 17.91 -4.24 -4.29
CA MET A 152 17.78 -5.43 -5.13
C MET A 152 17.46 -4.99 -6.56
N LYS A 153 18.32 -5.40 -7.52
CA LYS A 153 18.17 -5.05 -8.93
C LYS A 153 18.17 -6.27 -9.82
N HIS A 154 17.35 -6.24 -10.89
CA HIS A 154 17.31 -7.26 -11.94
C HIS A 154 17.20 -8.69 -11.38
N SER A 155 16.48 -8.85 -10.27
CA SER A 155 16.39 -10.10 -9.52
C SER A 155 14.97 -10.66 -9.51
N ARG A 156 14.82 -11.96 -9.24
CA ARG A 156 13.50 -12.61 -9.29
C ARG A 156 13.36 -13.79 -8.34
N ASN A 157 12.11 -14.23 -8.12
CA ASN A 157 11.75 -15.40 -7.29
C ASN A 157 12.41 -15.34 -5.91
N SER A 158 12.33 -14.23 -5.21
CA SER A 158 13.03 -14.04 -3.95
C SER A 158 12.10 -13.53 -2.85
N LEU A 159 12.50 -13.73 -1.61
CA LEU A 159 11.76 -13.33 -0.43
C LEU A 159 12.64 -12.41 0.44
N VAL A 160 12.07 -11.29 0.86
CA VAL A 160 12.60 -10.42 1.93
C VAL A 160 11.60 -10.46 3.07
N GLU A 161 11.98 -11.05 4.20
CA GLU A 161 11.04 -11.27 5.30
C GLU A 161 11.65 -10.92 6.66
N GLN A 162 10.84 -10.31 7.55
CA GLN A 162 11.26 -9.98 8.91
C GLN A 162 12.56 -9.16 8.96
N VAL A 163 12.64 -8.12 8.13
CA VAL A 163 13.77 -7.19 8.08
C VAL A 163 13.35 -5.86 8.69
N LYS A 164 14.19 -5.29 9.56
CA LYS A 164 14.10 -3.88 9.94
C LYS A 164 15.13 -3.08 9.14
N ALA A 165 14.69 -2.02 8.47
CA ALA A 165 15.56 -1.13 7.68
C ALA A 165 15.46 0.30 8.20
N GLU A 166 16.57 0.84 8.75
CA GLU A 166 16.57 2.17 9.36
C GLU A 166 17.80 3.03 9.02
N GLY A 167 17.59 4.34 8.93
CA GLY A 167 18.66 5.32 8.88
C GLY A 167 19.36 5.48 7.53
N PHE A 168 18.68 5.18 6.43
CA PHE A 168 19.19 5.37 5.06
C PHE A 168 18.69 6.68 4.45
N GLN A 169 19.51 7.34 3.64
CA GLN A 169 19.10 8.58 2.98
C GLN A 169 18.08 8.33 1.87
N LYS A 170 18.18 7.20 1.19
CA LYS A 170 17.24 6.78 0.16
C LYS A 170 16.17 5.85 0.76
N SER A 171 15.88 4.74 0.17
CA SER A 171 14.85 3.81 0.64
C SER A 171 15.38 2.81 1.68
N GLY A 172 14.52 2.37 2.59
CA GLY A 172 14.84 1.25 3.46
C GLY A 172 15.02 -0.04 2.68
N VAL A 173 14.02 -0.38 1.84
CA VAL A 173 14.08 -1.47 0.85
C VAL A 173 13.78 -0.89 -0.53
N ASP A 174 14.60 -1.23 -1.50
CA ASP A 174 14.54 -0.75 -2.87
C ASP A 174 14.62 -1.92 -3.86
N LEU A 175 13.55 -2.12 -4.64
CA LEU A 175 13.46 -3.13 -5.69
C LEU A 175 13.42 -2.44 -7.05
N TYR A 176 14.39 -2.70 -7.92
CA TYR A 176 14.46 -2.11 -9.25
C TYR A 176 14.54 -3.18 -10.35
N ASP A 177 13.62 -3.16 -11.31
CA ASP A 177 13.48 -4.18 -12.37
C ASP A 177 13.45 -5.61 -11.80
N CYS A 178 12.64 -5.82 -10.76
CA CYS A 178 12.49 -7.08 -10.07
C CYS A 178 11.16 -7.76 -10.38
N LYS A 179 11.15 -9.10 -10.37
CA LYS A 179 9.93 -9.89 -10.61
C LYS A 179 9.77 -11.03 -9.61
N GLU A 180 8.50 -11.29 -9.26
CA GLU A 180 8.16 -12.43 -8.40
C GLU A 180 8.91 -12.33 -7.06
N ILE A 181 8.82 -11.15 -6.43
CA ILE A 181 9.43 -10.89 -5.13
C ILE A 181 8.33 -10.78 -4.09
N ASP A 182 8.51 -11.47 -2.99
CA ASP A 182 7.72 -11.28 -1.78
C ASP A 182 8.49 -10.40 -0.78
N VAL A 183 7.85 -9.34 -0.27
CA VAL A 183 8.35 -8.48 0.81
C VAL A 183 7.38 -8.61 1.96
N LYS A 184 7.78 -9.26 3.05
CA LYS A 184 6.89 -9.60 4.16
C LYS A 184 7.44 -9.16 5.51
N LYS A 185 6.57 -8.60 6.36
CA LYS A 185 6.91 -8.24 7.74
C LYS A 185 8.16 -7.34 7.84
N VAL A 186 8.30 -6.42 6.89
CA VAL A 186 9.37 -5.42 6.90
C VAL A 186 8.93 -4.21 7.70
N LEU A 187 9.81 -3.76 8.59
CA LEU A 187 9.71 -2.45 9.24
C LEU A 187 10.73 -1.51 8.61
N ALA A 188 10.26 -0.52 7.86
CA ALA A 188 11.10 0.52 7.26
C ALA A 188 10.85 1.86 7.96
N THR A 189 11.87 2.36 8.67
CA THR A 189 11.74 3.56 9.50
C THR A 189 12.95 4.48 9.40
N ASP A 190 12.77 5.77 9.61
CA ASP A 190 13.82 6.80 9.59
C ASP A 190 14.64 6.85 8.29
N ASN A 191 14.03 6.45 7.15
CA ASN A 191 14.64 6.56 5.84
C ASN A 191 14.23 7.86 5.15
N GLY A 192 15.02 8.33 4.21
CA GLY A 192 14.81 9.63 3.59
C GLY A 192 13.80 9.60 2.45
N PHE A 193 14.10 8.85 1.38
CA PHE A 193 13.26 8.88 0.19
C PHE A 193 11.96 8.09 0.37
N CYS A 194 12.07 6.85 0.83
CA CYS A 194 10.91 5.95 0.95
C CYS A 194 11.16 4.85 1.99
N GLY A 195 10.11 4.33 2.63
CA GLY A 195 10.23 3.12 3.42
C GLY A 195 10.51 1.90 2.54
N ILE A 196 9.57 1.58 1.63
CA ILE A 196 9.67 0.48 0.66
C ILE A 196 9.38 1.03 -0.73
N ASN A 197 10.34 0.92 -1.63
CA ASN A 197 10.25 1.37 -3.01
C ASN A 197 10.33 0.21 -4.00
N VAL A 198 9.38 0.17 -4.92
CA VAL A 198 9.37 -0.74 -6.08
C VAL A 198 9.35 0.12 -7.34
N MET A 199 10.31 -0.09 -8.24
CA MET A 199 10.45 0.71 -9.44
C MET A 199 10.85 -0.15 -10.63
N GLY A 200 10.25 0.10 -11.79
CA GLY A 200 10.70 -0.45 -13.06
C GLY A 200 11.32 0.61 -13.96
N SER A 201 12.24 0.22 -14.82
CA SER A 201 12.64 1.03 -15.99
C SER A 201 11.59 0.94 -17.12
N ALA A 202 10.74 -0.08 -17.08
CA ALA A 202 9.52 -0.25 -17.88
C ALA A 202 8.54 -1.16 -17.11
N ARG A 203 7.22 -0.98 -17.31
CA ARG A 203 6.18 -1.74 -16.57
C ARG A 203 6.38 -3.26 -16.62
N ASN A 204 6.80 -3.77 -17.75
CA ASN A 204 7.02 -5.21 -17.92
C ASN A 204 8.32 -5.74 -17.31
N LEU A 205 9.17 -4.90 -16.74
CA LEU A 205 10.43 -5.31 -16.09
C LEU A 205 10.31 -5.42 -14.57
N SER A 206 9.33 -4.75 -13.95
CA SER A 206 9.03 -4.84 -12.52
C SER A 206 7.61 -5.37 -12.33
N GLY A 207 7.41 -6.37 -11.48
CA GLY A 207 6.04 -6.82 -11.21
C GLY A 207 5.91 -8.24 -10.66
N LYS A 208 4.65 -8.68 -10.46
CA LYS A 208 4.28 -9.87 -9.71
C LYS A 208 4.92 -9.85 -8.32
N ILE A 209 4.77 -8.72 -7.65
CA ILE A 209 5.38 -8.46 -6.35
C ILE A 209 4.27 -8.44 -5.29
N MET A 210 4.52 -9.10 -4.16
CA MET A 210 3.67 -9.05 -2.98
C MET A 210 4.38 -8.26 -1.88
N ILE A 211 3.77 -7.18 -1.39
CA ILE A 211 4.19 -6.44 -0.19
C ILE A 211 3.15 -6.70 0.88
N GLN A 212 3.50 -7.47 1.91
CA GLN A 212 2.53 -7.95 2.89
C GLN A 212 3.03 -7.76 4.32
N ASP A 213 2.12 -7.39 5.24
CA ASP A 213 2.41 -7.22 6.68
C ASP A 213 3.53 -6.22 6.96
N CYS A 214 3.77 -5.28 6.05
CA CYS A 214 4.87 -4.32 6.16
C CYS A 214 4.43 -3.02 6.83
N ARG A 215 5.38 -2.38 7.52
CA ARG A 215 5.17 -1.08 8.14
C ARG A 215 6.21 -0.09 7.65
N ALA A 216 5.75 1.02 7.10
CA ALA A 216 6.57 2.16 6.69
C ALA A 216 6.24 3.36 7.56
N GLU A 217 7.09 3.66 8.53
CA GLU A 217 6.79 4.67 9.54
C GLU A 217 7.96 5.63 9.76
N ASN A 218 7.66 6.91 9.99
CA ASN A 218 8.70 7.92 10.26
C ASN A 218 9.78 8.01 9.17
N ASN A 219 9.41 7.93 7.89
CA ASN A 219 10.34 8.18 6.80
C ASN A 219 10.24 9.67 6.42
N PRO A 220 11.12 10.56 6.94
CA PRO A 220 10.77 11.99 7.00
C PRO A 220 11.00 12.76 5.73
N GLY A 221 11.88 12.30 4.83
CA GLY A 221 12.30 13.00 3.62
C GLY A 221 13.81 12.91 3.38
N ASP A 222 14.21 12.89 2.12
CA ASP A 222 15.61 12.97 1.71
C ASP A 222 16.07 14.43 1.76
N PRO A 223 17.01 14.79 2.65
CA PRO A 223 17.40 16.19 2.84
C PRO A 223 18.07 16.83 1.63
N THR A 224 18.46 16.04 0.64
CA THR A 224 19.13 16.53 -0.57
C THR A 224 18.23 16.55 -1.81
N ASN A 225 17.02 15.98 -1.71
CA ASN A 225 16.10 15.90 -2.84
C ASN A 225 15.21 17.15 -2.89
N LEU A 226 15.66 18.15 -3.67
CA LEU A 226 14.95 19.41 -3.87
C LEU A 226 14.09 19.43 -5.14
N GLU A 227 14.21 18.42 -5.99
CA GLU A 227 13.58 18.39 -7.31
C GLU A 227 12.37 17.46 -7.38
N ASN A 228 12.27 16.49 -6.46
CA ASN A 228 11.17 15.54 -6.44
C ASN A 228 10.69 15.24 -5.01
N HIS A 229 9.54 14.57 -4.88
CA HIS A 229 9.02 14.12 -3.60
C HIS A 229 10.00 13.18 -2.87
N SER A 230 9.89 13.15 -1.55
CA SER A 230 10.61 12.20 -0.69
C SER A 230 9.89 12.09 0.66
N GLY A 231 10.20 11.08 1.44
CA GLY A 231 9.46 10.81 2.68
C GLY A 231 8.20 9.97 2.45
N ASN A 232 8.22 9.10 1.45
CA ASN A 232 7.11 8.21 1.14
C ASN A 232 7.09 7.00 2.09
N GLY A 233 5.91 6.43 2.30
CA GLY A 233 5.80 5.17 3.03
C GLY A 233 6.11 3.96 2.13
N ILE A 234 5.15 3.54 1.30
CA ILE A 234 5.29 2.46 0.32
C ILE A 234 4.97 3.03 -1.07
N LEU A 235 5.91 2.94 -1.98
CA LEU A 235 5.82 3.47 -3.34
C LEU A 235 6.03 2.38 -4.38
N VAL A 236 5.11 2.31 -5.34
CA VAL A 236 5.22 1.43 -6.51
C VAL A 236 5.17 2.29 -7.77
N GLY A 237 6.21 2.26 -8.58
CA GLY A 237 6.27 3.01 -9.85
C GLY A 237 6.67 2.13 -11.03
N VAL A 238 6.11 2.42 -12.21
CA VAL A 238 6.45 1.79 -13.49
C VAL A 238 6.45 0.25 -13.38
N SER A 239 5.38 -0.31 -12.80
CA SER A 239 5.28 -1.73 -12.46
C SER A 239 3.97 -2.35 -12.92
N ASP A 240 3.91 -3.68 -12.98
CA ASP A 240 2.72 -4.44 -13.33
C ASP A 240 2.45 -5.56 -12.31
N SER A 241 1.17 -5.72 -11.93
CA SER A 241 0.74 -6.80 -11.05
C SER A 241 1.43 -6.79 -9.68
N VAL A 242 1.29 -5.69 -8.92
CA VAL A 242 1.79 -5.58 -7.54
C VAL A 242 0.62 -5.56 -6.57
N THR A 243 0.72 -6.34 -5.51
CA THR A 243 -0.26 -6.34 -4.41
C THR A 243 0.39 -5.80 -3.14
N ILE A 244 -0.26 -4.81 -2.53
CA ILE A 244 0.08 -4.28 -1.20
C ILE A 244 -1.05 -4.69 -0.25
N ASP A 245 -0.74 -5.55 0.70
CA ASP A 245 -1.75 -6.24 1.52
C ASP A 245 -1.41 -6.17 3.00
N HIS A 246 -2.38 -5.80 3.85
CA HIS A 246 -2.20 -5.66 5.30
C HIS A 246 -0.97 -4.84 5.71
N CYS A 247 -0.69 -3.75 4.99
CA CYS A 247 0.42 -2.85 5.28
C CYS A 247 -0.05 -1.59 6.00
N SER A 248 0.87 -0.94 6.72
CA SER A 248 0.62 0.38 7.30
C SER A 248 1.68 1.41 6.95
N ALA A 249 1.24 2.66 6.74
CA ALA A 249 2.11 3.81 6.52
C ALA A 249 1.70 4.96 7.45
N THR A 250 2.64 5.47 8.25
CA THR A 250 2.34 6.53 9.20
C THR A 250 3.48 7.49 9.43
N ASN A 251 3.12 8.75 9.68
CA ASN A 251 4.05 9.83 10.05
C ASN A 251 5.24 9.96 9.09
N ASN A 252 5.02 9.71 7.79
CA ASN A 252 6.02 9.89 6.74
C ASN A 252 5.97 11.34 6.23
N GLY A 253 7.05 11.85 5.63
CA GLY A 253 7.11 13.10 4.85
C GLY A 253 7.32 14.40 5.62
N TRP A 254 7.34 14.41 6.94
CA TRP A 254 7.32 15.63 7.76
C TRP A 254 8.56 16.52 7.66
N ASP A 255 9.65 16.06 7.06
CA ASP A 255 10.91 16.81 6.90
C ASP A 255 11.40 16.76 5.44
N MET A 256 10.48 16.64 4.48
CA MET A 256 10.79 16.76 3.06
C MET A 256 11.23 18.20 2.74
N PRO A 257 12.37 18.42 2.06
CA PRO A 257 12.88 19.78 1.86
C PRO A 257 12.21 20.52 0.69
N ARG A 258 11.57 19.81 -0.23
CA ARG A 258 10.97 20.36 -1.43
C ARG A 258 9.66 21.10 -1.15
N GLN A 259 9.38 22.12 -1.97
CA GLN A 259 8.05 22.72 -2.12
C GLN A 259 7.48 22.31 -3.49
N GLY A 260 6.27 21.80 -3.53
CA GLY A 260 5.62 21.24 -4.72
C GLY A 260 4.98 19.90 -4.41
N ASN A 261 5.00 18.94 -5.35
CA ASN A 261 4.45 17.61 -5.08
C ASN A 261 5.21 16.93 -3.92
N GLY A 262 4.45 16.34 -3.04
CA GLY A 262 4.91 15.80 -1.77
C GLY A 262 4.82 14.28 -1.68
N PRO A 263 5.07 13.73 -0.49
CA PRO A 263 5.00 12.31 -0.24
C PRO A 263 3.57 11.84 0.04
N VAL A 264 3.35 10.55 -0.16
CA VAL A 264 2.11 9.85 0.21
C VAL A 264 2.44 8.58 1.00
N GLY A 265 1.51 8.16 1.84
CA GLY A 265 1.70 6.97 2.67
C GLY A 265 1.85 5.69 1.88
N ILE A 266 0.86 5.33 1.05
CA ILE A 266 0.87 4.14 0.18
C ILE A 266 0.33 4.52 -1.19
N TRP A 267 1.14 4.42 -2.25
CA TRP A 267 0.74 4.93 -3.54
C TRP A 267 1.46 4.31 -4.74
N THR A 268 0.94 4.61 -5.94
CA THR A 268 1.49 4.09 -7.19
C THR A 268 1.36 5.09 -8.33
N TRP A 269 2.27 5.01 -9.30
CA TRP A 269 2.26 5.80 -10.53
C TRP A 269 2.81 5.00 -11.71
N GLU A 270 2.41 5.36 -12.95
CA GLU A 270 2.83 4.70 -14.21
C GLU A 270 2.74 3.16 -14.15
N SER A 271 1.75 2.63 -13.45
CA SER A 271 1.65 1.21 -13.14
C SER A 271 0.33 0.61 -13.61
N ASP A 272 0.30 -0.71 -13.74
CA ASP A 272 -0.86 -1.46 -14.21
C ASP A 272 -1.18 -2.63 -13.27
N HIS A 273 -2.47 -2.94 -13.08
CA HIS A 273 -2.93 -4.05 -12.23
C HIS A 273 -2.37 -3.99 -10.78
N ILE A 274 -2.46 -2.82 -10.15
CA ILE A 274 -2.06 -2.68 -8.75
C ILE A 274 -3.26 -2.94 -7.83
N MET A 275 -3.05 -3.74 -6.80
CA MET A 275 -4.02 -4.00 -5.74
C MET A 275 -3.49 -3.47 -4.40
N ILE A 276 -4.18 -2.49 -3.82
CA ILE A 276 -3.92 -2.00 -2.45
C ILE A 276 -5.12 -2.41 -1.60
N GLN A 277 -4.91 -3.29 -0.61
CA GLN A 277 -6.01 -3.80 0.18
C GLN A 277 -5.67 -4.04 1.64
N TYR A 278 -6.69 -3.91 2.50
CA TYR A 278 -6.59 -4.09 3.95
C TYR A 278 -5.46 -3.29 4.59
N CYS A 279 -5.14 -2.12 4.01
CA CYS A 279 -4.05 -1.27 4.46
C CYS A 279 -4.56 -0.11 5.32
N ILE A 280 -3.68 0.41 6.18
CA ILE A 280 -3.94 1.63 6.96
C ILE A 280 -2.89 2.67 6.62
N SER A 281 -3.34 3.89 6.26
CA SER A 281 -2.44 5.01 6.00
C SER A 281 -2.91 6.23 6.77
N TYR A 282 -2.08 6.72 7.71
CA TYR A 282 -2.55 7.72 8.67
C TYR A 282 -1.45 8.67 9.13
N ARG A 283 -1.86 9.91 9.44
CA ARG A 283 -0.98 10.96 9.96
C ARG A 283 0.27 11.19 9.12
N ASN A 284 0.21 10.90 7.82
CA ASN A 284 1.27 11.26 6.91
C ASN A 284 1.26 12.76 6.66
N LYS A 285 2.42 13.30 6.34
CA LYS A 285 2.67 14.72 6.32
C LYS A 285 3.41 15.12 5.05
N THR A 286 3.44 16.41 4.83
CA THR A 286 4.29 17.03 3.82
C THR A 286 5.04 18.21 4.44
N SER A 287 5.98 18.80 3.71
CA SER A 287 6.66 20.00 4.17
C SER A 287 5.72 21.22 4.13
N ARG A 288 6.09 22.24 4.88
CA ARG A 288 5.33 23.49 4.85
C ARG A 288 5.30 24.07 3.43
N ASN A 289 4.09 24.40 2.94
CA ASN A 289 3.81 24.93 1.61
C ASN A 289 4.10 23.93 0.46
N ALA A 290 4.18 22.63 0.74
CA ALA A 290 4.15 21.59 -0.27
C ALA A 290 2.76 20.96 -0.38
N ASN A 291 2.51 20.30 -1.49
CA ASN A 291 1.28 19.55 -1.74
C ASN A 291 1.35 18.14 -1.10
N ASP A 292 0.31 17.35 -1.27
CA ASP A 292 0.16 15.98 -0.82
C ASP A 292 0.29 15.78 0.70
N GLY A 293 1.03 14.83 1.18
CA GLY A 293 0.96 14.36 2.56
C GLY A 293 -0.24 13.44 2.79
N GLY A 294 -0.71 12.78 1.73
CA GLY A 294 -1.92 11.97 1.69
C GLY A 294 -1.77 10.57 2.24
N GLY A 295 -2.91 9.87 2.33
CA GLY A 295 -2.98 8.48 2.76
C GLY A 295 -2.66 7.52 1.63
N PHE A 296 -3.51 7.49 0.61
CA PHE A 296 -3.40 6.62 -0.56
C PHE A 296 -3.50 7.43 -1.84
N ASP A 297 -2.85 6.93 -2.92
CA ASP A 297 -2.90 7.62 -4.20
C ASP A 297 -2.74 6.65 -5.39
N LEU A 298 -3.54 6.85 -6.43
CA LEU A 298 -3.37 6.33 -7.78
C LEU A 298 -2.98 7.50 -8.68
N ASP A 299 -1.69 7.73 -8.82
CA ASP A 299 -1.14 8.88 -9.53
C ASP A 299 -0.97 8.60 -11.04
N GLY A 300 -0.43 9.55 -11.77
CA GLY A 300 -0.37 9.58 -13.23
C GLY A 300 -0.03 8.25 -13.89
N GLY A 301 -0.74 7.94 -14.95
CA GLY A 301 -0.51 6.75 -15.75
C GLY A 301 -0.94 5.42 -15.13
N VAL A 302 -1.64 5.41 -14.00
CA VAL A 302 -2.13 4.17 -13.38
C VAL A 302 -3.34 3.63 -14.10
N THR A 303 -3.33 2.31 -14.38
CA THR A 303 -4.44 1.64 -15.07
C THR A 303 -4.87 0.35 -14.36
N ASN A 304 -6.16 -0.05 -14.52
CA ASN A 304 -6.71 -1.33 -14.07
C ASN A 304 -6.43 -1.67 -12.60
N SER A 305 -6.37 -0.66 -11.73
CA SER A 305 -5.90 -0.78 -10.36
C SER A 305 -7.01 -0.56 -9.34
N VAL A 306 -6.85 -1.14 -8.15
CA VAL A 306 -7.91 -1.14 -7.13
C VAL A 306 -7.32 -0.77 -5.76
N ILE A 307 -7.99 0.17 -5.07
CA ILE A 307 -7.84 0.37 -3.62
C ILE A 307 -9.12 -0.16 -2.98
N GLN A 308 -8.99 -1.12 -2.05
CA GLN A 308 -10.16 -1.69 -1.36
C GLN A 308 -9.88 -2.06 0.09
N TYR A 309 -10.92 -1.99 0.93
CA TYR A 309 -10.87 -2.35 2.35
C TYR A 309 -9.77 -1.62 3.12
N CYS A 310 -9.46 -0.39 2.72
CA CYS A 310 -8.42 0.42 3.32
C CYS A 310 -8.99 1.48 4.26
N LEU A 311 -8.19 1.85 5.26
CA LEU A 311 -8.49 2.92 6.20
C LEU A 311 -7.47 4.05 6.05
N SER A 312 -7.95 5.24 5.74
CA SER A 312 -7.17 6.48 5.76
C SER A 312 -7.66 7.39 6.88
N TYR A 313 -6.74 7.98 7.66
CA TYR A 313 -7.18 8.95 8.65
C TYR A 313 -6.11 9.95 9.07
N GLU A 314 -6.56 11.17 9.34
CA GLU A 314 -5.74 12.26 9.89
C GLU A 314 -4.46 12.56 9.08
N ASN A 315 -4.48 12.34 7.77
CA ASN A 315 -3.40 12.76 6.89
C ASN A 315 -3.46 14.27 6.61
N GLN A 316 -2.33 14.89 6.36
CA GLN A 316 -2.30 16.32 6.01
C GLN A 316 -2.93 16.58 4.64
N GLY A 317 -2.73 15.69 3.68
CA GLY A 317 -3.35 15.70 2.37
C GLY A 317 -4.54 14.77 2.26
N ALA A 318 -4.91 14.43 1.02
CA ALA A 318 -6.08 13.61 0.72
C ALA A 318 -6.02 12.22 1.37
N GLY A 319 -7.19 11.69 1.74
CA GLY A 319 -7.31 10.29 2.11
C GLY A 319 -7.05 9.38 0.92
N TYR A 320 -7.69 9.72 -0.22
CA TYR A 320 -7.54 9.03 -1.50
C TYR A 320 -7.32 10.05 -2.61
N GLY A 321 -6.11 10.08 -3.17
CA GLY A 321 -5.73 10.86 -4.34
C GLY A 321 -5.99 10.10 -5.63
N LEU A 322 -6.52 10.79 -6.66
CA LEU A 322 -6.74 10.27 -8.01
C LEU A 322 -6.19 11.31 -8.97
N PHE A 323 -4.93 11.15 -9.35
CA PHE A 323 -4.15 12.22 -9.96
C PHE A 323 -3.64 11.86 -11.35
N GLN A 324 -3.50 12.87 -12.19
CA GLN A 324 -2.85 12.78 -13.48
C GLN A 324 -1.95 14.00 -13.66
N TYR A 325 -0.68 13.79 -13.94
CA TYR A 325 0.26 14.87 -14.22
C TYR A 325 0.59 14.99 -15.71
N SER A 326 1.04 16.14 -16.13
CA SER A 326 1.43 16.39 -17.52
C SER A 326 2.61 15.52 -17.94
N GLY A 327 2.45 14.78 -19.03
CA GLY A 327 3.46 13.86 -19.57
C GLY A 327 3.39 12.43 -19.03
N ALA A 328 2.47 12.12 -18.11
CA ALA A 328 2.18 10.75 -17.74
C ALA A 328 1.46 9.99 -18.85
N SER A 329 1.52 8.66 -18.82
CA SER A 329 0.67 7.78 -19.63
C SER A 329 -0.81 7.96 -19.27
N ASP A 330 -1.74 7.48 -20.10
CA ASP A 330 -3.17 7.55 -19.80
C ASP A 330 -3.51 6.84 -18.49
N TRP A 331 -4.32 7.50 -17.65
CA TRP A 331 -4.86 6.97 -16.41
C TRP A 331 -6.28 6.46 -16.64
N SER A 332 -6.57 5.19 -16.36
CA SER A 332 -7.91 4.66 -16.62
C SER A 332 -8.24 3.35 -15.91
N ASN A 333 -9.56 3.06 -15.81
CA ASN A 333 -10.12 1.80 -15.32
C ASN A 333 -9.73 1.48 -13.87
N ASN A 334 -9.69 2.49 -13.01
CA ASN A 334 -9.32 2.32 -11.62
C ASN A 334 -10.56 2.29 -10.71
N THR A 335 -10.40 1.71 -9.54
CA THR A 335 -11.51 1.54 -8.58
C THR A 335 -11.06 1.86 -7.16
N VAL A 336 -11.90 2.60 -6.42
CA VAL A 336 -11.80 2.78 -4.96
C VAL A 336 -13.10 2.27 -4.34
N ARG A 337 -13.04 1.22 -3.52
CA ARG A 337 -14.24 0.59 -2.98
C ARG A 337 -14.06 0.03 -1.58
N TYR A 338 -15.14 0.03 -0.80
CA TYR A 338 -15.16 -0.48 0.57
C TYR A 338 -14.03 0.10 1.43
N CYS A 339 -13.76 1.38 1.25
CA CYS A 339 -12.72 2.12 1.95
C CYS A 339 -13.32 3.15 2.92
N VAL A 340 -12.52 3.54 3.92
CA VAL A 340 -12.89 4.56 4.90
C VAL A 340 -11.87 5.67 4.90
N SER A 341 -12.34 6.93 4.86
CA SER A 341 -11.53 8.14 5.11
C SER A 341 -12.08 8.87 6.32
N ILE A 342 -11.21 9.23 7.27
CA ILE A 342 -11.61 9.91 8.51
C ILE A 342 -10.73 11.15 8.71
N ASN A 343 -11.33 12.34 8.56
CA ASN A 343 -10.67 13.61 8.82
C ASN A 343 -9.30 13.76 8.13
N ASP A 344 -9.16 13.30 6.91
CA ASP A 344 -8.01 13.57 6.04
C ASP A 344 -8.05 15.02 5.51
N ALA A 345 -7.07 15.42 4.74
CA ALA A 345 -6.93 16.79 4.20
C ALA A 345 -6.90 17.88 5.30
N GLN A 346 -6.11 17.64 6.33
CA GLN A 346 -6.11 18.53 7.51
C GLN A 346 -5.45 19.89 7.26
N THR A 347 -4.44 19.94 6.42
CA THR A 347 -3.62 21.14 6.26
C THR A 347 -3.25 21.49 4.82
N THR A 348 -3.35 20.57 3.88
CA THR A 348 -3.06 20.82 2.47
C THR A 348 -4.20 21.62 1.85
N GLU A 349 -3.92 22.85 1.45
CA GLU A 349 -4.90 23.74 0.86
C GLU A 349 -5.48 23.14 -0.43
N GLY A 350 -6.80 23.22 -0.56
CA GLY A 350 -7.52 22.70 -1.72
C GLY A 350 -7.75 21.19 -1.74
N ALA A 351 -7.14 20.42 -0.83
CA ALA A 351 -7.38 18.99 -0.76
C ALA A 351 -8.74 18.66 -0.10
N GLY A 352 -9.31 17.52 -0.48
CA GLY A 352 -10.46 16.88 0.16
C GLY A 352 -10.13 15.47 0.61
N SER A 353 -11.06 14.81 1.31
CA SER A 353 -10.88 13.40 1.68
C SER A 353 -10.70 12.50 0.45
N ILE A 354 -11.47 12.73 -0.62
CA ILE A 354 -11.16 12.28 -1.99
C ILE A 354 -10.72 13.50 -2.77
N PHE A 355 -9.59 13.43 -3.44
CA PHE A 355 -9.07 14.54 -4.24
C PHE A 355 -8.79 14.07 -5.67
N ILE A 356 -9.40 14.74 -6.65
CA ILE A 356 -9.22 14.49 -8.08
C ILE A 356 -8.49 15.68 -8.70
N TRP A 357 -7.36 15.40 -9.34
CA TRP A 357 -6.55 16.41 -10.01
C TRP A 357 -6.06 15.91 -11.37
N ASN A 358 -6.25 16.73 -12.40
CA ASN A 358 -5.70 16.49 -13.73
C ASN A 358 -4.84 17.68 -14.18
N GLY A 359 -3.54 17.55 -14.11
CA GLY A 359 -2.57 18.54 -14.59
C GLY A 359 -2.10 18.29 -16.03
N SER A 360 -2.75 17.36 -16.79
CA SER A 360 -2.35 17.06 -18.17
C SER A 360 -2.94 18.00 -19.23
N ASP A 361 -3.90 18.83 -18.86
CA ASP A 361 -4.69 19.66 -19.78
C ASP A 361 -5.52 18.88 -20.83
N ASP A 362 -5.62 17.55 -20.69
CA ASP A 362 -6.42 16.66 -21.53
C ASP A 362 -7.33 15.75 -20.70
N SER A 363 -8.62 15.95 -20.80
CA SER A 363 -9.63 15.16 -20.09
C SER A 363 -9.66 13.67 -20.52
N ASN A 364 -9.05 13.30 -21.64
CA ASN A 364 -8.94 11.90 -22.07
C ASN A 364 -7.84 11.15 -21.31
N GLN A 365 -6.94 11.84 -20.66
CA GLN A 365 -5.85 11.21 -19.92
C GLN A 365 -6.23 10.84 -18.49
N LEU A 366 -7.40 11.26 -17.97
CA LEU A 366 -7.92 10.88 -16.66
C LEU A 366 -9.35 10.37 -16.80
N THR A 367 -9.53 9.06 -16.94
CA THR A 367 -10.82 8.49 -17.35
C THR A 367 -11.19 7.20 -16.59
N ASN A 368 -12.51 6.91 -16.58
CA ASN A 368 -13.05 5.61 -16.16
C ASN A 368 -12.65 5.20 -14.73
N CYS A 369 -13.22 5.85 -13.74
CA CYS A 369 -13.03 5.50 -12.33
C CYS A 369 -14.34 5.15 -11.66
N MET A 370 -14.34 4.06 -10.90
CA MET A 370 -15.47 3.66 -10.06
C MET A 370 -15.13 3.86 -8.58
N ILE A 371 -15.90 4.71 -7.92
CA ILE A 371 -15.76 5.01 -6.48
C ILE A 371 -17.07 4.58 -5.81
N TYR A 372 -17.06 3.42 -5.13
CA TYR A 372 -18.31 2.88 -4.63
C TYR A 372 -18.19 2.14 -3.29
N ASN A 373 -19.30 2.15 -2.55
CA ASN A 373 -19.40 1.50 -1.24
C ASN A 373 -18.28 1.96 -0.28
N ASN A 374 -17.96 3.25 -0.26
CA ASN A 374 -17.00 3.85 0.67
C ASN A 374 -17.74 4.63 1.77
N VAL A 375 -17.07 4.88 2.89
CA VAL A 375 -17.50 5.83 3.91
C VAL A 375 -16.46 6.94 4.02
N ILE A 376 -16.86 8.15 3.72
CA ILE A 376 -16.00 9.34 3.74
C ILE A 376 -16.54 10.30 4.80
N TYR A 377 -15.81 10.45 5.89
CA TYR A 377 -16.12 11.36 6.97
C TYR A 377 -15.07 12.46 7.11
N ASN A 378 -15.54 13.71 7.10
CA ASN A 378 -14.67 14.84 7.39
C ASN A 378 -15.45 15.95 8.12
N SER A 379 -14.97 16.32 9.30
CA SER A 379 -15.59 17.35 10.14
C SER A 379 -15.14 18.78 9.82
N ALA A 380 -14.08 18.95 9.01
CA ALA A 380 -13.45 20.25 8.76
C ALA A 380 -13.27 20.57 7.27
N SER A 381 -12.82 19.63 6.46
CA SER A 381 -12.53 19.81 5.03
C SER A 381 -13.67 19.29 4.14
N CYS A 382 -13.57 19.53 2.82
CA CYS A 382 -14.53 18.97 1.88
C CYS A 382 -14.39 17.44 1.78
N LEU A 383 -15.47 16.77 1.41
CA LEU A 383 -15.49 15.32 1.26
C LEU A 383 -14.87 14.91 -0.08
N ILE A 384 -15.23 15.63 -1.15
CA ILE A 384 -14.70 15.42 -2.50
C ILE A 384 -14.24 16.76 -3.05
N CYS A 385 -12.96 16.85 -3.38
CA CYS A 385 -12.38 18.04 -3.99
C CYS A 385 -11.97 17.73 -5.43
N PHE A 386 -12.40 18.55 -6.36
CA PHE A 386 -11.92 18.60 -7.73
C PHE A 386 -11.09 19.85 -7.89
N GLU A 387 -9.92 19.77 -8.47
CA GLU A 387 -9.19 20.98 -8.80
C GLU A 387 -9.89 21.76 -9.92
N ASN A 388 -9.93 23.07 -9.79
CA ASN A 388 -10.73 23.93 -10.67
C ASN A 388 -10.31 23.90 -12.16
N SER A 389 -9.06 23.56 -12.44
CA SER A 389 -8.54 23.42 -13.81
C SER A 389 -8.68 22.01 -14.38
N SER A 390 -9.14 21.05 -13.57
CA SER A 390 -9.12 19.64 -13.94
C SER A 390 -10.37 19.24 -14.73
N GLU A 391 -10.18 18.70 -15.92
CA GLU A 391 -11.21 17.95 -16.63
C GLU A 391 -10.88 16.45 -16.57
N HIS A 392 -11.92 15.62 -16.39
CA HIS A 392 -11.84 14.15 -16.35
C HIS A 392 -13.08 13.57 -16.99
N LYS A 393 -13.11 12.25 -17.22
CA LYS A 393 -14.27 11.59 -17.88
C LYS A 393 -14.64 10.29 -17.19
N ASN A 394 -15.96 10.05 -17.11
CA ASN A 394 -16.51 8.77 -16.63
C ASN A 394 -16.06 8.38 -15.22
N PHE A 395 -16.05 9.34 -14.30
CA PHE A 395 -15.91 9.05 -12.87
C PHE A 395 -17.30 8.80 -12.29
N THR A 396 -17.49 7.68 -11.63
CA THR A 396 -18.80 7.31 -11.08
C THR A 396 -18.69 7.06 -9.58
N PHE A 397 -19.45 7.84 -8.82
CA PHE A 397 -19.59 7.73 -7.38
C PHE A 397 -20.93 7.06 -7.05
N CYS A 398 -20.89 5.82 -6.55
CA CYS A 398 -22.10 5.05 -6.30
C CYS A 398 -22.13 4.44 -4.89
N ASN A 399 -23.31 4.42 -4.27
CA ASN A 399 -23.50 3.73 -2.99
C ASN A 399 -22.48 4.13 -1.92
N ASN A 400 -21.94 5.34 -1.93
CA ASN A 400 -21.06 5.82 -0.88
C ASN A 400 -21.89 6.50 0.24
N ILE A 401 -21.30 6.60 1.43
CA ILE A 401 -21.77 7.45 2.50
C ILE A 401 -20.80 8.62 2.65
N PHE A 402 -21.27 9.82 2.35
CA PHE A 402 -20.57 11.08 2.49
C PHE A 402 -21.08 11.82 3.72
N LEU A 403 -20.27 11.91 4.75
CA LEU A 403 -20.64 12.42 6.06
C LEU A 403 -19.70 13.54 6.49
N GLY A 404 -20.22 14.73 6.81
CA GLY A 404 -19.36 15.82 7.24
C GLY A 404 -20.10 17.05 7.74
N SER A 405 -19.35 18.06 8.13
CA SER A 405 -19.87 19.38 8.53
C SER A 405 -19.53 20.48 7.52
N GLY A 406 -18.67 20.18 6.55
CA GLY A 406 -18.19 21.12 5.54
C GLY A 406 -18.99 21.06 4.23
N GLN A 407 -18.39 21.62 3.19
CA GLN A 407 -18.90 21.52 1.82
C GLN A 407 -18.68 20.10 1.29
N PRO A 408 -19.72 19.41 0.80
CA PRO A 408 -19.55 18.03 0.35
C PRO A 408 -18.68 17.93 -0.90
N ILE A 409 -18.85 18.84 -1.85
CA ILE A 409 -18.11 18.87 -3.11
C ILE A 409 -17.56 20.26 -3.36
N THR A 410 -16.31 20.35 -3.77
CA THR A 410 -15.67 21.60 -4.24
C THR A 410 -15.04 21.40 -5.62
N GLY A 411 -14.90 22.49 -6.37
CA GLY A 411 -14.30 22.46 -7.71
C GLY A 411 -15.27 22.04 -8.82
N ILE A 412 -14.71 21.68 -9.98
CA ILE A 412 -15.46 21.34 -11.20
C ILE A 412 -15.55 19.83 -11.35
N TYR A 413 -16.73 19.28 -11.10
CA TYR A 413 -16.99 17.84 -11.21
C TYR A 413 -17.55 17.39 -12.57
N LYS A 414 -17.47 18.23 -13.60
CA LYS A 414 -17.87 17.86 -14.96
C LYS A 414 -17.08 16.63 -15.43
N GLY A 415 -17.78 15.58 -15.82
CA GLY A 415 -17.18 14.26 -16.13
C GLY A 415 -17.36 13.24 -15.04
N SER A 416 -17.94 13.62 -13.90
CA SER A 416 -18.39 12.70 -12.85
C SER A 416 -19.90 12.49 -12.92
N SER A 417 -20.36 11.37 -12.34
CA SER A 417 -21.76 11.02 -12.08
C SER A 417 -21.90 10.53 -10.65
N PHE A 418 -22.97 10.95 -9.99
CA PHE A 418 -23.28 10.57 -8.61
C PHE A 418 -24.62 9.83 -8.60
N LEU A 419 -24.65 8.60 -8.02
CA LEU A 419 -25.81 7.73 -8.06
C LEU A 419 -25.97 6.93 -6.77
N GLY A 420 -27.08 7.12 -6.07
CA GLY A 420 -27.43 6.34 -4.88
C GLY A 420 -26.51 6.56 -3.68
N ASN A 421 -25.83 7.68 -3.62
CA ASN A 421 -25.02 8.02 -2.45
C ASN A 421 -25.87 8.61 -1.33
N ASP A 422 -25.47 8.35 -0.08
CA ASP A 422 -26.02 9.07 1.06
C ASP A 422 -25.14 10.28 1.40
N TRP A 423 -25.83 11.42 1.54
CA TRP A 423 -25.20 12.71 1.83
C TRP A 423 -25.74 13.23 3.16
N TRP A 424 -24.94 13.14 4.21
CA TRP A 424 -25.36 13.54 5.54
C TRP A 424 -24.44 14.61 6.14
N ASN A 425 -25.05 15.63 6.72
CA ASN A 425 -24.33 16.69 7.44
C ASN A 425 -24.64 16.63 8.93
N THR A 426 -23.64 16.42 9.75
CA THR A 426 -23.77 16.40 11.22
C THR A 426 -24.06 17.79 11.83
N GLY A 427 -23.79 18.87 11.10
CA GLY A 427 -23.95 20.24 11.54
C GLY A 427 -25.21 20.96 11.05
N GLY A 428 -26.11 20.26 10.31
CA GLY A 428 -27.33 20.88 9.77
C GLY A 428 -27.59 20.62 8.29
N GLU A 429 -28.07 21.61 7.54
CA GLU A 429 -28.38 21.47 6.12
C GLU A 429 -27.12 21.31 5.27
N ILE A 430 -27.16 20.40 4.32
CA ILE A 430 -26.12 20.26 3.28
C ILE A 430 -26.36 21.32 2.21
N LYS A 431 -25.28 22.03 1.87
CA LYS A 431 -25.26 22.94 0.72
C LYS A 431 -24.39 22.35 -0.39
N PHE A 432 -25.03 21.98 -1.49
CA PHE A 432 -24.31 21.53 -2.68
C PHE A 432 -23.93 22.76 -3.53
N MET A 433 -22.73 23.27 -3.32
CA MET A 433 -22.22 24.46 -4.04
C MET A 433 -23.25 25.62 -3.99
N LYS A 434 -23.88 25.94 -5.12
CA LYS A 434 -24.93 26.98 -5.22
C LYS A 434 -26.36 26.49 -4.95
N PHE A 435 -26.55 25.17 -4.78
CA PHE A 435 -27.88 24.59 -4.64
C PHE A 435 -28.29 24.43 -3.17
N ALA A 436 -29.54 24.77 -2.87
CA ALA A 436 -30.05 24.78 -1.50
C ALA A 436 -30.38 23.42 -0.91
N SER A 437 -30.44 22.35 -1.73
CA SER A 437 -30.70 20.97 -1.28
C SER A 437 -30.21 19.94 -2.29
N LEU A 438 -30.04 18.70 -1.82
CA LEU A 438 -29.72 17.54 -2.66
C LEU A 438 -30.73 17.37 -3.79
N ALA A 439 -32.02 17.42 -3.50
CA ALA A 439 -33.09 17.26 -4.50
C ALA A 439 -33.06 18.38 -5.56
N LYS A 440 -32.72 19.62 -5.18
CA LYS A 440 -32.59 20.72 -6.12
C LYS A 440 -31.35 20.54 -7.02
N TRP A 441 -30.23 20.12 -6.43
CA TRP A 441 -29.03 19.78 -7.18
C TRP A 441 -29.31 18.68 -8.19
N ALA A 442 -29.92 17.58 -7.76
CA ALA A 442 -30.29 16.46 -8.62
C ALA A 442 -31.18 16.87 -9.80
N LYS A 443 -32.24 17.67 -9.52
CA LYS A 443 -33.18 18.15 -10.55
C LYS A 443 -32.52 19.04 -11.60
N GLU A 444 -31.59 19.90 -11.20
CA GLU A 444 -30.99 20.88 -12.10
C GLU A 444 -29.76 20.33 -12.86
N THR A 445 -29.07 19.34 -12.29
CA THR A 445 -27.83 18.80 -12.89
C THR A 445 -27.98 17.41 -13.50
N GLY A 446 -28.97 16.63 -13.07
CA GLY A 446 -29.12 15.23 -13.42
C GLY A 446 -28.34 14.27 -12.52
N GLU A 447 -27.57 14.78 -11.56
CA GLU A 447 -26.87 13.95 -10.56
C GLU A 447 -27.87 13.29 -9.61
N GLU A 448 -27.51 12.15 -9.04
CA GLU A 448 -28.39 11.32 -8.20
C GLU A 448 -29.74 10.99 -8.91
N MET A 449 -29.72 10.91 -10.23
CA MET A 449 -30.90 10.57 -11.05
C MET A 449 -30.63 9.33 -11.90
N LEU A 450 -31.39 8.27 -11.68
CA LEU A 450 -31.33 7.04 -12.47
C LEU A 450 -32.63 6.84 -13.27
N LYS A 451 -32.55 6.81 -14.58
CA LYS A 451 -33.72 6.66 -15.48
C LYS A 451 -34.86 7.66 -15.15
N GLY A 452 -34.50 8.89 -14.79
CA GLY A 452 -35.45 9.95 -14.45
C GLY A 452 -36.00 9.91 -13.03
N GLN A 453 -35.55 8.96 -12.20
CA GLN A 453 -35.95 8.86 -10.78
C GLN A 453 -34.80 9.35 -9.88
N PHE A 454 -35.15 10.08 -8.85
CA PHE A 454 -34.21 10.52 -7.82
C PHE A 454 -33.81 9.33 -6.93
N VAL A 455 -32.51 9.04 -6.89
CA VAL A 455 -31.92 7.90 -6.17
C VAL A 455 -30.98 8.34 -5.04
N GLY A 456 -30.68 9.63 -4.94
CA GLY A 456 -29.84 10.16 -3.85
C GLY A 456 -30.51 10.05 -2.49
N ILE A 457 -29.72 9.82 -1.47
CA ILE A 457 -30.19 9.68 -0.09
C ILE A 457 -29.68 10.86 0.73
N GLN A 458 -30.50 11.35 1.64
CA GLN A 458 -30.14 12.37 2.63
C GLN A 458 -30.73 11.95 3.97
N LYS A 459 -30.07 11.01 4.64
CA LYS A 459 -30.53 10.45 5.91
C LYS A 459 -29.36 10.26 6.85
N ASP A 460 -29.60 10.39 8.16
CA ASP A 460 -28.64 9.97 9.16
C ASP A 460 -28.35 8.46 8.96
N PRO A 461 -27.12 8.06 8.62
CA PRO A 461 -26.78 6.65 8.42
C PRO A 461 -26.97 5.83 9.68
N ARG A 462 -27.09 6.45 10.85
CA ARG A 462 -27.18 5.79 12.16
C ARG A 462 -26.05 4.82 12.39
N PHE A 463 -24.85 5.32 12.38
CA PHE A 463 -23.67 4.56 12.78
C PHE A 463 -23.71 4.21 14.27
N LYS A 464 -23.09 3.09 14.66
CA LYS A 464 -23.15 2.57 16.04
C LYS A 464 -22.30 3.32 17.04
N GLY A 465 -21.24 3.96 16.62
CA GLY A 465 -20.26 4.47 17.57
C GLY A 465 -19.62 5.79 17.17
N PRO A 466 -18.61 6.19 17.92
CA PRO A 466 -17.88 7.41 17.61
C PRO A 466 -17.18 7.29 16.26
N LEU A 467 -17.17 8.39 15.51
CA LEU A 467 -16.57 8.48 14.18
C LEU A 467 -15.09 8.86 14.28
N VAL A 468 -14.38 8.21 15.18
CA VAL A 468 -12.94 8.35 15.42
C VAL A 468 -12.30 6.98 15.47
N THR A 469 -11.00 6.90 15.24
CA THR A 469 -10.27 5.64 15.32
C THR A 469 -8.85 5.86 15.83
N ASP A 470 -8.30 4.84 16.45
CA ASP A 470 -6.90 4.68 16.82
C ASP A 470 -6.33 3.35 16.30
N ILE A 471 -7.03 2.71 15.36
CA ILE A 471 -6.63 1.43 14.77
C ILE A 471 -5.36 1.65 13.93
N THR A 472 -4.30 0.98 14.32
CA THR A 472 -2.99 1.03 13.64
C THR A 472 -2.55 -0.32 13.06
N ASP A 473 -3.21 -1.39 13.47
CA ASP A 473 -2.96 -2.76 13.02
C ASP A 473 -3.96 -3.14 11.93
N PRO A 474 -3.54 -3.40 10.68
CA PRO A 474 -4.40 -3.79 9.58
C PRO A 474 -5.28 -5.02 9.87
N TYR A 475 -4.83 -5.93 10.73
CA TYR A 475 -5.62 -7.09 11.15
C TYR A 475 -6.74 -6.76 12.15
N GLN A 476 -6.89 -5.49 12.52
CA GLN A 476 -7.95 -5.02 13.41
C GLN A 476 -8.95 -4.10 12.69
N LEU A 477 -8.92 -4.03 11.38
CA LEU A 477 -9.84 -3.21 10.59
C LEU A 477 -11.31 -3.58 10.85
N ASP A 478 -11.60 -4.84 11.12
CA ASP A 478 -12.93 -5.32 11.51
C ASP A 478 -13.44 -4.70 12.82
N LYS A 479 -12.56 -4.12 13.64
CA LYS A 479 -12.90 -3.43 14.90
C LYS A 479 -13.32 -1.96 14.70
N LEU A 480 -13.40 -1.48 13.49
CA LEU A 480 -13.89 -0.13 13.18
C LEU A 480 -15.41 -0.02 13.39
N TYR A 481 -15.88 -0.47 14.54
CA TYR A 481 -17.32 -0.62 14.85
C TYR A 481 -18.10 0.69 14.80
N GLY A 482 -17.42 1.83 14.97
CA GLY A 482 -18.04 3.15 14.87
C GLY A 482 -18.76 3.39 13.55
N TYR A 483 -18.30 2.78 12.47
CA TYR A 483 -18.81 2.92 11.12
C TYR A 483 -19.73 1.78 10.66
N THR A 484 -20.16 0.90 11.57
CA THR A 484 -21.22 -0.07 11.29
C THR A 484 -22.60 0.56 11.44
N LEU A 485 -23.48 0.29 10.49
CA LEU A 485 -24.86 0.76 10.54
C LEU A 485 -25.65 0.03 11.64
N GLN A 486 -26.58 0.73 12.29
CA GLN A 486 -27.54 0.11 13.22
C GLN A 486 -28.58 -0.70 12.45
N PRO A 487 -29.22 -1.74 13.06
CA PRO A 487 -30.21 -2.58 12.37
C PRO A 487 -31.42 -1.83 11.82
N ASP A 488 -31.74 -0.66 12.41
CA ASP A 488 -32.85 0.22 12.02
C ASP A 488 -32.36 1.42 11.18
N SER A 489 -31.15 1.35 10.62
CA SER A 489 -30.64 2.37 9.73
C SER A 489 -31.56 2.59 8.53
N PRO A 490 -31.85 3.85 8.17
CA PRO A 490 -32.64 4.15 6.98
C PRO A 490 -31.95 3.77 5.67
N LEU A 491 -30.66 3.39 5.71
CA LEU A 491 -29.88 2.95 4.55
C LEU A 491 -30.02 1.45 4.28
N LYS A 492 -30.72 0.70 5.13
CA LYS A 492 -30.91 -0.74 4.94
C LYS A 492 -31.57 -1.05 3.60
N ASN A 493 -30.95 -1.89 2.78
CA ASN A 493 -31.39 -2.27 1.43
C ASN A 493 -31.62 -1.07 0.49
N LYS A 494 -30.80 -0.02 0.58
CA LYS A 494 -30.93 1.20 -0.24
C LYS A 494 -29.85 1.36 -1.30
N GLY A 495 -28.85 0.50 -1.32
CA GLY A 495 -27.83 0.52 -2.38
C GLY A 495 -28.39 0.13 -3.74
N LEU A 496 -27.84 0.70 -4.77
CA LEU A 496 -28.16 0.37 -6.16
C LEU A 496 -27.51 -0.97 -6.55
N ASP A 497 -28.17 -1.72 -7.41
CA ASP A 497 -27.60 -2.92 -8.02
C ASP A 497 -26.56 -2.55 -9.11
N LEU A 498 -25.31 -2.49 -8.73
CA LEU A 498 -24.21 -2.09 -9.59
C LEU A 498 -23.97 -3.09 -10.73
N LYS A 499 -24.34 -4.36 -10.55
CA LYS A 499 -24.23 -5.37 -11.60
C LYS A 499 -25.22 -5.09 -12.74
N SER A 500 -26.48 -4.83 -12.39
CA SER A 500 -27.52 -4.53 -13.41
C SER A 500 -27.29 -3.17 -14.09
N ILE A 501 -26.70 -2.20 -13.41
CA ILE A 501 -26.52 -0.83 -13.94
C ILE A 501 -25.23 -0.70 -14.75
N PHE A 502 -24.12 -1.24 -14.22
CA PHE A 502 -22.77 -1.04 -14.76
C PHE A 502 -22.05 -2.33 -15.15
N GLY A 503 -22.64 -3.50 -14.93
CA GLY A 503 -21.99 -4.80 -15.18
C GLY A 503 -20.89 -5.16 -14.19
N ILE A 504 -20.84 -4.49 -13.02
CA ILE A 504 -19.81 -4.68 -12.03
C ILE A 504 -20.17 -5.83 -11.10
N ASP A 505 -19.31 -6.83 -10.98
CA ASP A 505 -19.42 -7.84 -9.96
C ASP A 505 -18.90 -7.28 -8.63
N LEU A 506 -19.80 -7.22 -7.63
CA LEU A 506 -19.43 -6.82 -6.28
C LEU A 506 -18.51 -7.87 -5.63
N PRO A 507 -17.63 -7.48 -4.71
CA PRO A 507 -16.89 -8.44 -3.92
C PRO A 507 -17.83 -9.30 -3.06
N LEU A 508 -17.38 -10.48 -2.69
CA LEU A 508 -18.19 -11.44 -1.92
C LEU A 508 -18.49 -10.96 -0.49
N ASN A 509 -17.62 -10.10 0.06
CA ASN A 509 -17.73 -9.63 1.43
C ASN A 509 -17.65 -8.09 1.50
N ASP A 510 -18.31 -7.55 2.51
CA ASP A 510 -18.16 -6.16 2.92
C ASP A 510 -16.84 -5.92 3.69
N PHE A 511 -16.63 -4.70 4.20
CA PHE A 511 -15.44 -4.35 4.99
C PHE A 511 -15.26 -5.20 6.26
N TYR A 512 -16.35 -5.70 6.82
CA TYR A 512 -16.37 -6.51 8.07
C TYR A 512 -16.45 -8.01 7.83
N GLY A 513 -16.37 -8.45 6.57
CA GLY A 513 -16.43 -9.86 6.20
C GLY A 513 -17.85 -10.43 6.12
N ASN A 514 -18.90 -9.60 6.17
CA ASN A 514 -20.28 -10.07 5.93
C ASN A 514 -20.48 -10.28 4.42
N SER A 515 -21.33 -11.26 4.06
CA SER A 515 -21.64 -11.50 2.63
C SER A 515 -22.34 -10.30 1.98
N VAL A 516 -22.09 -10.06 0.71
CA VAL A 516 -22.71 -8.98 -0.08
C VAL A 516 -23.56 -9.60 -1.19
N PRO A 517 -24.89 -9.31 -1.24
CA PRO A 517 -25.70 -8.64 -0.22
C PRO A 517 -26.04 -9.57 0.96
N GLN A 518 -26.41 -9.00 2.11
CA GLN A 518 -26.98 -9.74 3.25
C GLN A 518 -28.51 -9.82 3.18
N GLY A 519 -29.16 -8.86 2.52
CA GLY A 519 -30.61 -8.72 2.40
C GLY A 519 -31.10 -8.79 0.95
N ASP A 520 -32.20 -8.08 0.67
CA ASP A 520 -32.80 -7.99 -0.66
C ASP A 520 -31.98 -7.12 -1.63
N ALA A 521 -31.17 -6.20 -1.10
CA ALA A 521 -30.23 -5.33 -1.80
C ALA A 521 -29.06 -4.99 -0.88
N THR A 522 -27.98 -4.44 -1.46
CA THR A 522 -26.83 -3.94 -0.70
C THR A 522 -27.18 -2.67 0.08
N GLU A 523 -26.39 -2.35 1.10
CA GLU A 523 -26.39 -1.04 1.73
C GLU A 523 -25.39 -0.09 1.03
N PRO A 524 -25.66 1.23 1.03
CA PRO A 524 -24.61 2.20 0.79
C PRO A 524 -23.52 2.12 1.88
N GLY A 525 -22.27 2.40 1.51
CA GLY A 525 -21.13 2.35 2.42
C GLY A 525 -20.51 0.97 2.53
N ILE A 526 -19.87 0.71 3.67
CA ILE A 526 -18.93 -0.41 3.87
C ILE A 526 -19.51 -1.58 4.64
N HIS A 527 -20.76 -1.50 5.12
CA HIS A 527 -21.34 -2.46 6.05
C HIS A 527 -22.69 -2.99 5.57
N GLU A 528 -22.80 -4.30 5.46
CA GLU A 528 -24.05 -5.02 5.20
C GLU A 528 -24.76 -5.36 6.52
N ILE A 529 -26.03 -4.96 6.65
CA ILE A 529 -26.83 -5.18 7.86
C ILE A 529 -27.41 -6.61 7.85
N LYS A 530 -27.20 -7.33 8.93
CA LYS A 530 -27.77 -8.68 9.13
C LYS A 530 -29.25 -8.63 9.43
#